data_d7f3a7555ee8defc72c212f7ec10f8db
#
_entry.id   d7f3a7555ee8defc72c212f7ec10f8db
#
_cell.length_a   1.000
_cell.length_b   1.000
_cell.length_c   1.000
_cell.angle_alpha   90.00
_cell.angle_beta   90.00
_cell.angle_gamma   90.00
#
_symmetry.space_group_name_H-M   'P 1'
#
loop_
_entity.id
_entity.type
_entity.pdbx_description
1 polymer ?
#
loop_
_entity_poly.entity_id
_entity_poly.type
_entity_poly.pdbx_seq_one_letter_code
_entity_poly.pdbx_strand_id
1 'polypeptide(L)'
;MFIFIMNQLFCDKKDGKMNKDFSALNKMMQDNLKKQTTFSDGIKNLLQLRNNLMEEIDLIFQTTSQEDFFALPFPKSKGNTNATIAWSIYHIFRIEDIVCNSVINNKTQIFFENDFQNRMNSSIISTGNELSNEQMIEFSKVLNIQELYNYAKLVKENSEKMMLELSFEQTKSKIPEEKKEYLRTLKVADDWLIDYWCGKNIRGLLQMPFSRHWIMHVEACLKIKGKLHLKK
;
A
#
# COMPACT_ATOMS: atom_id res chain seq x y z
N MET A 1 -11.34 -34.13 9.39
CA MET A 1 -12.45 -33.14 9.44
C MET A 1 -12.35 -32.20 10.64
N PHE A 2 -12.10 -32.67 11.87
CA PHE A 2 -11.98 -31.82 13.07
C PHE A 2 -10.78 -30.85 13.05
N ILE A 3 -9.63 -31.25 12.56
CA ILE A 3 -8.41 -30.42 12.48
C ILE A 3 -8.60 -29.27 11.45
N PHE A 4 -9.36 -29.51 10.38
CA PHE A 4 -9.63 -28.50 9.36
C PHE A 4 -10.55 -27.37 9.86
N ILE A 5 -11.56 -27.72 10.67
CA ILE A 5 -12.49 -26.74 11.27
C ILE A 5 -11.80 -25.92 12.35
N MET A 6 -10.90 -26.53 13.14
CA MET A 6 -10.11 -25.81 14.15
C MET A 6 -9.15 -24.79 13.52
N ASN A 7 -8.49 -25.13 12.42
CA ASN A 7 -7.60 -24.20 11.70
C ASN A 7 -8.38 -23.02 11.08
N GLN A 8 -9.59 -23.23 10.59
CA GLN A 8 -10.43 -22.17 10.03
C GLN A 8 -10.93 -21.21 11.14
N LEU A 9 -11.38 -21.74 12.29
CA LEU A 9 -11.78 -20.94 13.44
C LEU A 9 -10.60 -20.17 14.09
N PHE A 10 -9.39 -20.71 14.01
CA PHE A 10 -8.17 -20.02 14.45
C PHE A 10 -7.76 -18.91 13.47
N CYS A 11 -7.90 -19.13 12.15
CA CYS A 11 -7.62 -18.13 11.12
C CYS A 11 -8.60 -16.95 11.26
N ASP A 12 -9.92 -17.20 11.29
CA ASP A 12 -10.94 -16.16 11.41
C ASP A 12 -10.82 -15.35 12.72
N LYS A 13 -10.44 -16.00 13.84
CA LYS A 13 -10.20 -15.30 15.11
C LYS A 13 -8.91 -14.47 15.09
N LYS A 14 -7.86 -14.94 14.42
CA LYS A 14 -6.59 -14.23 14.29
C LYS A 14 -6.76 -13.00 13.38
N ASP A 15 -7.48 -13.15 12.26
CA ASP A 15 -7.78 -12.07 11.33
C ASP A 15 -8.65 -10.98 11.97
N GLY A 16 -9.68 -11.36 12.74
CA GLY A 16 -10.54 -10.40 13.44
C GLY A 16 -9.82 -9.64 14.56
N LYS A 17 -8.85 -10.26 15.24
CA LYS A 17 -8.02 -9.60 16.25
C LYS A 17 -7.03 -8.63 15.58
N MET A 18 -6.33 -9.07 14.55
CA MET A 18 -5.33 -8.30 13.80
C MET A 18 -5.94 -7.04 13.19
N ASN A 19 -7.12 -7.16 12.57
CA ASN A 19 -7.86 -6.03 12.00
C ASN A 19 -8.22 -4.97 13.06
N LYS A 20 -8.59 -5.39 14.26
CA LYS A 20 -8.85 -4.47 15.39
C LYS A 20 -7.57 -3.77 15.85
N ASP A 21 -6.44 -4.48 15.86
CA ASP A 21 -5.16 -3.94 16.28
C ASP A 21 -4.64 -2.89 15.29
N PHE A 22 -4.74 -3.12 13.97
CA PHE A 22 -4.39 -2.13 12.96
C PHE A 22 -5.30 -0.89 13.03
N SER A 23 -6.62 -1.10 13.18
CA SER A 23 -7.57 0.00 13.28
C SER A 23 -7.38 0.83 14.55
N ALA A 24 -7.06 0.20 15.68
CA ALA A 24 -6.78 0.90 16.93
C ALA A 24 -5.50 1.72 16.83
N LEU A 25 -4.42 1.14 16.29
CA LEU A 25 -3.14 1.82 16.12
C LEU A 25 -3.26 2.98 15.10
N ASN A 26 -4.01 2.78 14.00
CA ASN A 26 -4.30 3.84 13.04
C ASN A 26 -5.09 5.01 13.67
N LYS A 27 -6.06 4.72 14.55
CA LYS A 27 -6.79 5.75 15.28
C LYS A 27 -5.87 6.53 16.22
N MET A 28 -5.03 5.84 17.00
CA MET A 28 -4.06 6.49 17.89
C MET A 28 -3.10 7.39 17.11
N MET A 29 -2.58 6.92 15.98
CA MET A 29 -1.76 7.71 15.06
C MET A 29 -2.48 8.99 14.63
N GLN A 30 -3.71 8.86 14.12
CA GLN A 30 -4.49 10.01 13.66
C GLN A 30 -4.75 11.04 14.76
N ASP A 31 -5.06 10.59 15.98
CA ASP A 31 -5.34 11.49 17.10
C ASP A 31 -4.07 12.20 17.57
N ASN A 32 -2.94 11.50 17.63
CA ASN A 32 -1.66 12.05 18.02
C ASN A 32 -1.06 13.02 16.98
N LEU A 33 -1.27 12.81 15.69
CA LEU A 33 -0.81 13.72 14.64
C LEU A 33 -1.53 15.08 14.64
N LYS A 34 -2.66 15.23 15.35
CA LYS A 34 -3.43 16.48 15.38
C LYS A 34 -2.82 17.57 16.28
N LYS A 35 -2.01 17.21 17.24
CA LYS A 35 -1.49 18.12 18.28
C LYS A 35 0.04 18.14 18.26
N GLN A 36 0.63 19.32 18.39
CA GLN A 36 2.08 19.48 18.44
C GLN A 36 2.72 18.67 19.56
N THR A 37 2.09 18.66 20.74
CA THR A 37 2.59 17.97 21.94
C THR A 37 2.65 16.45 21.82
N THR A 38 1.82 15.84 20.96
CA THR A 38 1.76 14.39 20.73
C THR A 38 2.21 13.98 19.32
N PHE A 39 2.69 14.92 18.52
CA PHE A 39 3.05 14.68 17.12
C PHE A 39 4.12 13.58 16.97
N SER A 40 5.17 13.62 17.80
CA SER A 40 6.23 12.60 17.79
C SER A 40 5.67 11.19 18.05
N ASP A 41 4.70 11.07 18.97
CA ASP A 41 4.05 9.78 19.23
C ASP A 41 3.14 9.37 18.06
N GLY A 42 2.52 10.33 17.38
CA GLY A 42 1.80 10.08 16.13
C GLY A 42 2.67 9.48 15.04
N ILE A 43 3.89 10.01 14.84
CA ILE A 43 4.87 9.43 13.90
C ILE A 43 5.31 8.03 14.35
N LYS A 44 5.60 7.83 15.64
CA LYS A 44 5.94 6.49 16.17
C LYS A 44 4.81 5.46 15.93
N ASN A 45 3.56 5.85 16.18
CA ASN A 45 2.42 4.99 15.91
C ASN A 45 2.26 4.65 14.42
N LEU A 46 2.53 5.62 13.52
CA LEU A 46 2.53 5.41 12.08
C LEU A 46 3.60 4.38 11.68
N LEU A 47 4.83 4.56 12.14
CA LEU A 47 5.93 3.64 11.84
C LEU A 47 5.66 2.24 12.41
N GLN A 48 5.09 2.14 13.63
CA GLN A 48 4.71 0.86 14.21
C GLN A 48 3.63 0.15 13.38
N LEU A 49 2.59 0.89 12.96
CA LEU A 49 1.54 0.36 12.08
C LEU A 49 2.14 -0.19 10.77
N ARG A 50 3.03 0.56 10.15
CA ARG A 50 3.69 0.18 8.90
C ARG A 50 4.60 -1.04 9.07
N ASN A 51 5.32 -1.14 10.19
CA ASN A 51 6.12 -2.32 10.50
C ASN A 51 5.24 -3.56 10.66
N ASN A 52 4.16 -3.47 11.42
CA ASN A 52 3.23 -4.59 11.57
C ASN A 52 2.60 -5.02 10.23
N LEU A 53 2.24 -4.07 9.36
CA LEU A 53 1.72 -4.36 8.02
C LEU A 53 2.78 -4.94 7.09
N MET A 54 4.05 -4.50 7.21
CA MET A 54 5.15 -5.06 6.43
C MET A 54 5.47 -6.50 6.85
N GLU A 55 5.37 -6.84 8.14
CA GLU A 55 5.50 -8.22 8.62
C GLU A 55 4.47 -9.14 7.95
N GLU A 56 3.23 -8.68 7.75
CA GLU A 56 2.22 -9.45 7.00
C GLU A 56 2.58 -9.58 5.51
N ILE A 57 3.10 -8.51 4.91
CA ILE A 57 3.61 -8.56 3.52
C ILE A 57 4.78 -9.54 3.41
N ASP A 58 5.73 -9.51 4.33
CA ASP A 58 6.86 -10.44 4.39
C ASP A 58 6.38 -11.90 4.46
N LEU A 59 5.38 -12.15 5.31
CA LEU A 59 4.77 -13.48 5.44
C LEU A 59 4.03 -13.90 4.14
N ILE A 60 3.40 -12.96 3.45
CA ILE A 60 2.78 -13.22 2.13
C ILE A 60 3.85 -13.67 1.14
N PHE A 61 4.99 -12.95 1.03
CA PHE A 61 6.06 -13.32 0.10
C PHE A 61 6.71 -14.68 0.44
N GLN A 62 6.83 -15.01 1.72
CA GLN A 62 7.44 -16.27 2.16
C GLN A 62 6.56 -17.49 1.96
N THR A 63 5.23 -17.32 1.96
CA THR A 63 4.29 -18.45 2.07
C THR A 63 3.26 -18.53 0.94
N THR A 64 3.34 -17.65 -0.07
CA THR A 64 2.45 -17.65 -1.22
C THR A 64 3.17 -18.26 -2.44
N SER A 65 2.53 -19.17 -3.15
CA SER A 65 3.08 -19.73 -4.38
C SER A 65 3.05 -18.70 -5.50
N GLN A 66 3.88 -18.89 -6.53
CA GLN A 66 3.94 -17.95 -7.65
C GLN A 66 2.57 -17.83 -8.35
N GLU A 67 1.83 -18.93 -8.53
CA GLU A 67 0.51 -18.94 -9.14
C GLU A 67 -0.51 -18.17 -8.30
N ASP A 68 -0.42 -18.24 -6.99
CA ASP A 68 -1.34 -17.56 -6.07
C ASP A 68 -1.14 -16.03 -6.10
N PHE A 69 0.04 -15.52 -6.48
CA PHE A 69 0.26 -14.06 -6.62
C PHE A 69 -0.58 -13.42 -7.72
N PHE A 70 -0.89 -14.14 -8.81
CA PHE A 70 -1.72 -13.62 -9.90
C PHE A 70 -3.14 -14.17 -9.93
N ALA A 71 -3.53 -15.00 -8.96
CA ALA A 71 -4.88 -15.53 -8.86
C ALA A 71 -5.88 -14.44 -8.45
N LEU A 72 -7.08 -14.47 -9.05
CA LEU A 72 -8.20 -13.57 -8.77
C LEU A 72 -9.40 -14.37 -8.23
N PRO A 73 -9.42 -14.72 -6.92
CA PRO A 73 -10.45 -15.60 -6.37
C PRO A 73 -11.81 -14.92 -6.15
N PHE A 74 -11.87 -13.59 -6.21
CA PHE A 74 -13.09 -12.79 -5.97
C PHE A 74 -13.41 -11.81 -7.11
N PRO A 75 -13.56 -12.25 -8.37
CA PRO A 75 -13.67 -11.37 -9.55
C PRO A 75 -14.95 -10.53 -9.59
N LYS A 76 -15.94 -10.83 -8.73
CA LYS A 76 -17.22 -10.11 -8.64
C LYS A 76 -17.36 -9.33 -7.33
N SER A 77 -16.34 -9.31 -6.50
CA SER A 77 -16.42 -8.58 -5.24
C SER A 77 -16.37 -7.06 -5.48
N LYS A 78 -17.05 -6.32 -4.62
CA LYS A 78 -16.94 -4.86 -4.59
C LYS A 78 -15.82 -4.49 -3.62
N GLY A 79 -14.82 -3.73 -4.08
CA GLY A 79 -13.72 -3.26 -3.26
C GLY A 79 -12.41 -4.04 -3.44
N ASN A 80 -11.48 -3.89 -2.52
CA ASN A 80 -10.07 -4.25 -2.69
C ASN A 80 -9.79 -5.75 -2.82
N THR A 81 -10.75 -6.63 -2.52
CA THR A 81 -10.60 -8.09 -2.75
C THR A 81 -10.83 -8.49 -4.20
N ASN A 82 -11.38 -7.61 -5.05
CA ASN A 82 -11.37 -7.81 -6.51
C ASN A 82 -9.99 -7.42 -7.06
N ALA A 83 -8.97 -8.12 -6.64
CA ALA A 83 -7.59 -7.86 -7.00
C ALA A 83 -6.75 -9.15 -6.90
N THR A 84 -5.57 -9.13 -7.52
CA THR A 84 -4.53 -10.12 -7.25
C THR A 84 -3.63 -9.66 -6.11
N ILE A 85 -2.89 -10.56 -5.47
CA ILE A 85 -1.93 -10.20 -4.43
C ILE A 85 -0.81 -9.34 -5.02
N ALA A 86 -0.25 -9.71 -6.17
CA ALA A 86 0.83 -8.99 -6.82
C ALA A 86 0.42 -7.55 -7.18
N TRP A 87 -0.75 -7.37 -7.79
CA TRP A 87 -1.26 -6.04 -8.11
C TRP A 87 -1.49 -5.21 -6.84
N SER A 88 -2.08 -5.79 -5.79
CA SER A 88 -2.34 -5.05 -4.55
C SER A 88 -1.07 -4.51 -3.91
N ILE A 89 0.01 -5.32 -3.88
CA ILE A 89 1.32 -4.89 -3.35
C ILE A 89 1.94 -3.83 -4.27
N TYR A 90 1.93 -4.05 -5.59
CA TYR A 90 2.39 -3.05 -6.55
C TYR A 90 1.65 -1.71 -6.34
N HIS A 91 0.34 -1.74 -6.27
CA HIS A 91 -0.53 -0.58 -6.11
C HIS A 91 -0.25 0.22 -4.83
N ILE A 92 -0.07 -0.46 -3.69
CA ILE A 92 0.31 0.19 -2.43
C ILE A 92 1.58 1.03 -2.63
N PHE A 93 2.63 0.40 -3.13
CA PHE A 93 3.95 1.03 -3.17
C PHE A 93 4.12 2.00 -4.33
N ARG A 94 3.40 1.81 -5.46
CA ARG A 94 3.34 2.82 -6.53
C ARG A 94 2.70 4.12 -6.03
N ILE A 95 1.55 4.06 -5.37
CA ILE A 95 0.91 5.23 -4.77
C ILE A 95 1.85 5.89 -3.75
N GLU A 96 2.45 5.11 -2.90
CA GLU A 96 3.35 5.65 -1.88
C GLU A 96 4.58 6.34 -2.46
N ASP A 97 5.22 5.74 -3.45
CA ASP A 97 6.36 6.31 -4.16
C ASP A 97 6.01 7.63 -4.84
N ILE A 98 4.89 7.66 -5.58
CA ILE A 98 4.39 8.87 -6.24
C ILE A 98 4.15 9.97 -5.20
N VAL A 99 3.43 9.65 -4.12
CA VAL A 99 3.05 10.66 -3.12
C VAL A 99 4.27 11.13 -2.32
N CYS A 100 5.14 10.22 -1.89
CA CYS A 100 6.35 10.58 -1.15
C CYS A 100 7.29 11.45 -2.00
N ASN A 101 7.65 10.96 -3.19
CA ASN A 101 8.69 11.57 -3.98
C ASN A 101 8.17 12.71 -4.87
N SER A 102 7.12 12.49 -5.67
CA SER A 102 6.66 13.50 -6.62
C SER A 102 5.72 14.53 -6.00
N VAL A 103 4.82 14.13 -5.06
CA VAL A 103 3.87 15.08 -4.45
C VAL A 103 4.52 15.89 -3.33
N ILE A 104 5.18 15.24 -2.37
CA ILE A 104 5.71 15.91 -1.16
C ILE A 104 7.12 16.46 -1.38
N ASN A 105 8.05 15.64 -1.87
CA ASN A 105 9.49 15.95 -1.83
C ASN A 105 10.05 16.58 -3.11
N ASN A 106 9.31 16.72 -4.21
CA ASN A 106 9.83 17.18 -5.51
C ASN A 106 11.03 16.35 -6.01
N LYS A 107 11.00 15.04 -5.82
CA LYS A 107 12.06 14.12 -6.23
C LYS A 107 11.57 13.17 -7.31
N THR A 108 12.51 12.57 -8.02
CA THR A 108 12.25 11.42 -8.90
C THR A 108 11.73 10.26 -8.07
N GLN A 109 10.76 9.52 -8.61
CA GLN A 109 10.23 8.31 -7.99
C GLN A 109 11.30 7.22 -7.99
N ILE A 110 11.37 6.44 -6.92
CA ILE A 110 12.26 5.26 -6.80
C ILE A 110 12.04 4.29 -7.96
N PHE A 111 10.81 4.17 -8.42
CA PHE A 111 10.42 3.37 -9.56
C PHE A 111 11.26 3.66 -10.81
N PHE A 112 11.52 4.92 -11.11
CA PHE A 112 12.32 5.34 -12.26
C PHE A 112 13.80 5.45 -11.93
N GLU A 113 14.17 6.00 -10.77
CA GLU A 113 15.55 6.23 -10.36
C GLU A 113 16.35 4.93 -10.28
N ASN A 114 15.70 3.83 -9.85
CA ASN A 114 16.32 2.52 -9.67
C ASN A 114 15.90 1.51 -10.74
N ASP A 115 15.33 1.97 -11.86
CA ASP A 115 14.93 1.14 -13.01
C ASP A 115 13.98 -0.03 -12.65
N PHE A 116 13.11 0.17 -11.65
CA PHE A 116 12.18 -0.86 -11.22
C PHE A 116 11.15 -1.22 -12.28
N GLN A 117 10.88 -0.34 -13.25
CA GLN A 117 10.02 -0.69 -14.39
C GLN A 117 10.56 -1.92 -15.12
N ASN A 118 11.84 -1.91 -15.51
CA ASN A 118 12.46 -3.02 -16.20
C ASN A 118 12.74 -4.20 -15.25
N ARG A 119 13.26 -3.94 -14.05
CA ARG A 119 13.58 -4.98 -13.06
C ARG A 119 12.37 -5.80 -12.66
N MET A 120 11.21 -5.16 -12.45
CA MET A 120 9.94 -5.85 -12.16
C MET A 120 9.26 -6.43 -13.41
N ASN A 121 9.74 -6.11 -14.61
CA ASN A 121 9.04 -6.40 -15.87
C ASN A 121 7.62 -5.76 -15.88
N SER A 122 7.50 -4.53 -15.39
CA SER A 122 6.23 -3.83 -15.29
C SER A 122 5.79 -3.26 -16.63
N SER A 123 4.65 -3.71 -17.14
CA SER A 123 4.06 -3.18 -18.39
C SER A 123 3.39 -1.82 -18.22
N ILE A 124 3.25 -1.32 -16.99
CA ILE A 124 2.65 -0.03 -16.66
C ILE A 124 3.58 0.79 -15.77
N ILE A 125 3.42 2.12 -15.82
CA ILE A 125 4.09 3.07 -14.92
C ILE A 125 3.12 3.73 -13.93
N SER A 126 1.83 3.51 -14.13
CA SER A 126 0.73 4.06 -13.34
C SER A 126 0.52 3.30 -12.02
N THR A 127 -0.52 3.68 -11.29
CA THR A 127 -0.97 2.97 -10.09
C THR A 127 -1.68 1.66 -10.39
N GLY A 128 -2.06 1.41 -11.65
CA GLY A 128 -2.79 0.22 -12.09
C GLY A 128 -4.29 0.26 -11.83
N ASN A 129 -4.86 1.41 -11.44
CA ASN A 129 -6.31 1.55 -11.22
C ASN A 129 -7.13 1.35 -12.51
N GLU A 130 -6.54 1.65 -13.65
CA GLU A 130 -7.15 1.56 -14.96
C GLU A 130 -7.29 0.12 -15.48
N LEU A 131 -6.66 -0.85 -14.84
CA LEU A 131 -6.63 -2.23 -15.34
C LEU A 131 -7.98 -2.94 -15.13
N SER A 132 -8.47 -3.59 -16.19
CA SER A 132 -9.55 -4.59 -16.04
C SER A 132 -9.06 -5.82 -15.28
N ASN A 133 -9.98 -6.69 -14.87
CA ASN A 133 -9.62 -7.95 -14.19
C ASN A 133 -8.65 -8.81 -15.03
N GLU A 134 -8.89 -8.90 -16.32
CA GLU A 134 -8.06 -9.67 -17.25
C GLU A 134 -6.67 -9.04 -17.39
N GLN A 135 -6.61 -7.73 -17.56
CA GLN A 135 -5.35 -6.97 -17.64
C GLN A 135 -4.55 -7.06 -16.33
N MET A 136 -5.24 -7.02 -15.18
CA MET A 136 -4.61 -7.14 -13.86
C MET A 136 -3.98 -8.54 -13.67
N ILE A 137 -4.67 -9.61 -14.10
CA ILE A 137 -4.13 -10.97 -14.06
C ILE A 137 -2.88 -11.07 -14.95
N GLU A 138 -2.95 -10.60 -16.20
CA GLU A 138 -1.82 -10.66 -17.14
C GLU A 138 -0.64 -9.80 -16.64
N PHE A 139 -0.89 -8.60 -16.12
CA PHE A 139 0.10 -7.78 -15.47
C PHE A 139 0.79 -8.53 -14.32
N SER A 140 0.00 -9.17 -13.45
CA SER A 140 0.50 -9.88 -12.27
C SER A 140 1.34 -11.11 -12.63
N LYS A 141 1.00 -11.81 -13.71
CA LYS A 141 1.73 -13.00 -14.19
C LYS A 141 3.15 -12.68 -14.65
N VAL A 142 3.35 -11.52 -15.26
CA VAL A 142 4.65 -11.14 -15.84
C VAL A 142 5.57 -10.44 -14.86
N LEU A 143 5.04 -9.99 -13.71
CA LEU A 143 5.84 -9.32 -12.70
C LEU A 143 6.92 -10.23 -12.11
N ASN A 144 8.14 -9.71 -12.00
CA ASN A 144 9.17 -10.29 -11.16
C ASN A 144 8.82 -10.01 -9.69
N ILE A 145 8.31 -11.04 -9.01
CA ILE A 145 7.83 -10.94 -7.62
C ILE A 145 8.95 -10.58 -6.64
N GLN A 146 10.18 -11.06 -6.87
CA GLN A 146 11.31 -10.70 -6.03
C GLN A 146 11.67 -9.21 -6.15
N GLU A 147 11.63 -8.67 -7.36
CA GLU A 147 11.90 -7.24 -7.58
C GLU A 147 10.73 -6.36 -7.10
N LEU A 148 9.50 -6.84 -7.15
CA LEU A 148 8.36 -6.19 -6.50
C LEU A 148 8.58 -6.07 -4.98
N TYR A 149 9.09 -7.12 -4.34
CA TYR A 149 9.42 -7.09 -2.92
C TYR A 149 10.59 -6.14 -2.61
N ASN A 150 11.62 -6.11 -3.45
CA ASN A 150 12.74 -5.18 -3.31
C ASN A 150 12.28 -3.72 -3.45
N TYR A 151 11.40 -3.44 -4.42
CA TYR A 151 10.76 -2.13 -4.60
C TYR A 151 9.97 -1.72 -3.36
N ALA A 152 9.11 -2.62 -2.86
CA ALA A 152 8.29 -2.37 -1.67
C ALA A 152 9.14 -1.96 -0.46
N LYS A 153 10.23 -2.67 -0.20
CA LYS A 153 11.15 -2.35 0.91
C LYS A 153 11.81 -0.99 0.73
N LEU A 154 12.32 -0.71 -0.45
CA LEU A 154 13.04 0.55 -0.70
C LEU A 154 12.09 1.77 -0.62
N VAL A 155 10.86 1.65 -1.14
CA VAL A 155 9.84 2.70 -1.02
C VAL A 155 9.46 2.93 0.44
N LYS A 156 9.26 1.85 1.22
CA LYS A 156 8.99 1.94 2.66
C LYS A 156 10.10 2.70 3.40
N GLU A 157 11.35 2.30 3.21
CA GLU A 157 12.51 2.93 3.85
C GLU A 157 12.60 4.43 3.51
N ASN A 158 12.45 4.78 2.23
CA ASN A 158 12.51 6.17 1.76
C ASN A 158 11.38 7.03 2.37
N SER A 159 10.16 6.52 2.39
CA SER A 159 9.01 7.25 2.92
C SER A 159 9.07 7.39 4.45
N GLU A 160 9.57 6.38 5.17
CA GLU A 160 9.77 6.45 6.62
C GLU A 160 10.85 7.45 7.00
N LYS A 161 11.92 7.56 6.22
CA LYS A 161 12.92 8.62 6.38
C LYS A 161 12.28 10.01 6.25
N MET A 162 11.47 10.22 5.22
CA MET A 162 10.72 11.47 5.05
C MET A 162 9.81 11.75 6.26
N MET A 163 9.07 10.74 6.75
CA MET A 163 8.18 10.90 7.90
C MET A 163 8.92 11.32 9.18
N LEU A 164 10.11 10.76 9.40
CA LEU A 164 10.96 11.10 10.57
C LEU A 164 11.52 12.53 10.50
N GLU A 165 11.70 13.07 9.30
CA GLU A 165 12.21 14.42 9.07
C GLU A 165 11.11 15.50 9.14
N LEU A 166 9.80 15.10 9.14
CA LEU A 166 8.69 16.05 9.19
C LEU A 166 8.54 16.72 10.55
N SER A 167 8.40 18.03 10.54
CA SER A 167 7.91 18.79 11.70
C SER A 167 6.38 18.85 11.71
N PHE A 168 5.80 19.12 12.88
CA PHE A 168 4.36 19.33 13.02
C PHE A 168 3.81 20.42 12.10
N GLU A 169 4.54 21.54 11.96
CA GLU A 169 4.13 22.66 11.10
C GLU A 169 4.14 22.27 9.62
N GLN A 170 5.16 21.56 9.15
CA GLN A 170 5.20 21.07 7.78
C GLN A 170 4.00 20.18 7.43
N THR A 171 3.48 19.41 8.40
CA THR A 171 2.30 18.55 8.13
C THR A 171 1.02 19.33 7.83
N LYS A 172 0.96 20.62 8.17
CA LYS A 172 -0.18 21.51 7.87
C LYS A 172 -0.11 22.08 6.45
N SER A 173 1.05 22.02 5.80
CA SER A 173 1.26 22.59 4.48
C SER A 173 0.36 21.89 3.46
N LYS A 174 -0.30 22.70 2.63
CA LYS A 174 -1.05 22.25 1.47
C LYS A 174 -0.09 21.93 0.33
N ILE A 175 -0.50 21.02 -0.53
CA ILE A 175 0.21 20.75 -1.78
C ILE A 175 -0.05 21.93 -2.74
N PRO A 176 0.99 22.54 -3.32
CA PRO A 176 0.83 23.65 -4.27
C PRO A 176 0.00 23.24 -5.50
N GLU A 177 -0.82 24.16 -6.02
CA GLU A 177 -1.73 23.88 -7.15
C GLU A 177 -0.99 23.48 -8.43
N GLU A 178 0.16 24.14 -8.70
CA GLU A 178 1.02 23.82 -9.83
C GLU A 178 1.51 22.37 -9.84
N LYS A 179 1.47 21.71 -8.71
CA LYS A 179 1.84 20.30 -8.58
C LYS A 179 0.87 19.38 -9.33
N LYS A 180 -0.40 19.74 -9.43
CA LYS A 180 -1.40 18.95 -10.17
C LYS A 180 -1.04 18.84 -11.65
N GLU A 181 -0.74 19.96 -12.27
CA GLU A 181 -0.38 20.00 -13.69
C GLU A 181 0.89 19.19 -13.95
N TYR A 182 1.90 19.35 -13.12
CA TYR A 182 3.11 18.55 -13.21
C TYR A 182 2.82 17.05 -13.12
N LEU A 183 2.04 16.60 -12.12
CA LEU A 183 1.71 15.19 -11.94
C LEU A 183 0.92 14.60 -13.13
N ARG A 184 0.02 15.38 -13.74
CA ARG A 184 -0.71 14.99 -14.95
C ARG A 184 0.22 14.73 -16.13
N THR A 185 1.29 15.53 -16.27
CA THR A 185 2.29 15.30 -17.33
C THR A 185 3.03 13.99 -17.18
N LEU A 186 3.18 13.47 -15.95
CA LEU A 186 3.88 12.20 -15.68
C LEU A 186 3.06 10.96 -16.11
N LYS A 187 1.74 11.08 -16.23
CA LYS A 187 0.82 9.97 -16.57
C LYS A 187 0.95 8.73 -15.65
N VAL A 188 1.24 8.97 -14.39
CA VAL A 188 1.48 7.91 -13.38
C VAL A 188 0.25 7.60 -12.53
N ALA A 189 -0.83 8.37 -12.66
CA ALA A 189 -2.08 8.19 -11.93
C ALA A 189 -3.25 8.84 -12.67
N ASP A 190 -4.48 8.40 -12.36
CA ASP A 190 -5.70 9.03 -12.82
C ASP A 190 -5.86 10.46 -12.27
N ASP A 191 -6.51 11.33 -13.03
CA ASP A 191 -6.73 12.73 -12.65
C ASP A 191 -7.45 12.89 -11.31
N TRP A 192 -8.49 12.06 -11.06
CA TRP A 192 -9.23 12.10 -9.80
C TRP A 192 -8.34 11.77 -8.60
N LEU A 193 -7.34 10.90 -8.76
CA LEU A 193 -6.42 10.51 -7.71
C LEU A 193 -5.39 11.61 -7.44
N ILE A 194 -4.91 12.27 -8.50
CA ILE A 194 -4.06 13.46 -8.41
C ILE A 194 -4.79 14.58 -7.67
N ASP A 195 -6.05 14.86 -8.03
CA ASP A 195 -6.89 15.85 -7.36
C ASP A 195 -7.12 15.51 -5.89
N TYR A 196 -7.33 14.21 -5.59
CA TYR A 196 -7.48 13.74 -4.22
C TYR A 196 -6.22 14.01 -3.38
N TRP A 197 -5.02 13.69 -3.89
CA TRP A 197 -3.77 13.91 -3.15
C TRP A 197 -3.48 15.39 -2.99
N CYS A 198 -3.58 16.17 -4.05
CA CYS A 198 -3.29 17.60 -4.03
C CYS A 198 -4.35 18.42 -3.27
N GLY A 199 -5.54 17.89 -3.08
CA GLY A 199 -6.57 18.47 -2.22
C GLY A 199 -6.30 18.32 -0.71
N LYS A 200 -5.27 17.55 -0.33
CA LYS A 200 -4.90 17.32 1.08
C LYS A 200 -3.72 18.16 1.50
N ASN A 201 -3.57 18.34 2.81
CA ASN A 201 -2.29 18.71 3.40
C ASN A 201 -1.45 17.46 3.68
N ILE A 202 -0.17 17.63 4.02
CA ILE A 202 0.75 16.51 4.27
C ILE A 202 0.21 15.58 5.36
N ARG A 203 -0.42 16.10 6.44
CA ARG A 203 -1.05 15.26 7.47
C ARG A 203 -2.15 14.36 6.91
N GLY A 204 -2.98 14.89 6.02
CA GLY A 204 -4.01 14.10 5.34
C GLY A 204 -3.43 13.00 4.45
N LEU A 205 -2.27 13.24 3.83
CA LEU A 205 -1.53 12.23 3.09
C LEU A 205 -0.96 11.15 4.02
N LEU A 206 -0.42 11.50 5.20
CA LEU A 206 0.01 10.51 6.19
C LEU A 206 -1.13 9.59 6.62
N GLN A 207 -2.36 10.10 6.71
CA GLN A 207 -3.54 9.37 7.17
C GLN A 207 -4.19 8.46 6.11
N MET A 208 -3.81 8.57 4.84
CA MET A 208 -4.41 7.74 3.79
C MET A 208 -3.36 6.99 2.98
N PRO A 209 -2.57 7.58 2.06
CA PRO A 209 -1.60 6.81 1.28
C PRO A 209 -0.62 6.01 2.13
N PHE A 210 -0.15 6.57 3.25
CA PHE A 210 0.89 5.97 4.08
C PHE A 210 0.39 5.11 5.25
N SER A 211 -0.93 5.01 5.47
CA SER A 211 -1.48 4.22 6.57
C SER A 211 -2.74 3.44 6.19
N ARG A 212 -3.91 4.09 6.13
CA ARG A 212 -5.19 3.39 5.88
C ARG A 212 -5.21 2.63 4.56
N HIS A 213 -4.59 3.15 3.52
CA HIS A 213 -4.49 2.50 2.21
C HIS A 213 -3.74 1.16 2.31
N TRP A 214 -2.66 1.11 3.07
CA TRP A 214 -1.93 -0.12 3.36
C TRP A 214 -2.83 -1.15 4.07
N ILE A 215 -3.53 -0.72 5.14
CA ILE A 215 -4.45 -1.61 5.88
C ILE A 215 -5.43 -2.27 4.92
N MET A 216 -6.09 -1.46 4.08
CA MET A 216 -7.15 -1.93 3.17
C MET A 216 -6.62 -2.99 2.20
N HIS A 217 -5.45 -2.78 1.61
CA HIS A 217 -4.88 -3.70 0.63
C HIS A 217 -4.20 -4.91 1.26
N VAL A 218 -3.52 -4.77 2.41
CA VAL A 218 -2.93 -5.91 3.14
C VAL A 218 -4.04 -6.84 3.64
N GLU A 219 -5.12 -6.31 4.22
CA GLU A 219 -6.29 -7.12 4.61
C GLU A 219 -6.93 -7.84 3.41
N ALA A 220 -6.98 -7.18 2.25
CA ALA A 220 -7.46 -7.82 1.03
C ALA A 220 -6.54 -8.97 0.60
N CYS A 221 -5.21 -8.78 0.62
CA CYS A 221 -4.24 -9.83 0.32
C CYS A 221 -4.39 -11.04 1.25
N LEU A 222 -4.55 -10.80 2.55
CA LEU A 222 -4.76 -11.88 3.52
C LEU A 222 -6.05 -12.67 3.25
N LYS A 223 -7.16 -11.98 2.92
CA LYS A 223 -8.43 -12.63 2.52
C LYS A 223 -8.29 -13.43 1.22
N ILE A 224 -7.60 -12.88 0.22
CA ILE A 224 -7.31 -13.55 -1.05
C ILE A 224 -6.52 -14.83 -0.78
N LYS A 225 -5.41 -14.73 -0.03
CA LYS A 225 -4.57 -15.86 0.36
C LYS A 225 -5.35 -16.92 1.11
N GLY A 226 -6.15 -16.54 2.13
CA GLY A 226 -7.00 -17.46 2.88
C GLY A 226 -7.97 -18.23 1.97
N LYS A 227 -8.57 -17.56 0.97
CA LYS A 227 -9.47 -18.20 0.00
C LYS A 227 -8.77 -19.21 -0.90
N LEU A 228 -7.52 -18.93 -1.30
CA LEU A 228 -6.72 -19.82 -2.15
C LEU A 228 -6.28 -21.08 -1.39
N HIS A 229 -5.90 -20.93 -0.11
CA HIS A 229 -5.56 -22.08 0.74
C HIS A 229 -6.72 -23.02 1.02
N LEU A 230 -7.97 -22.53 1.03
CA LEU A 230 -9.17 -23.36 1.21
C LEU A 230 -9.53 -24.21 -0.03
N LYS A 231 -8.91 -23.95 -1.18
CA LYS A 231 -9.14 -24.68 -2.43
C LYS A 231 -8.11 -25.80 -2.68
N LYS A 232 -7.03 -25.80 -1.92
CA LYS A 232 -6.00 -26.85 -1.92
C LYS A 232 -6.25 -27.86 -0.81
#